data_0ec0a8fde00577688db72f8155ac6d34
#
_entry.id   0ec0a8fde00577688db72f8155ac6d34
#
_cell.length_a   1.000
_cell.length_b   1.000
_cell.length_c   1.000
_cell.angle_alpha   90.00
_cell.angle_beta   90.00
_cell.angle_gamma   90.00
#
_symmetry.space_group_name_H-M   'P 1'
#
loop_
_entity.id
_entity.type
_entity.pdbx_description
1 polymer ?
#
loop_
_entity_poly.entity_id
_entity_poly.type
_entity_poly.pdbx_seq_one_letter_code
_entity_poly.pdbx_strand_id
1 'polypeptide(L)'
;MREVIESFEVVGLPLRTSNREAARTIPAHWEAAAAAGLVGVPGTEAYAVYTDYETPFDVVSSAYTLIIGQRGAVIDSGRDDLVVARIPASARDVVVVSDSRPESIVEAWAGIWARQDLPRDYRADYECYAPDGSVRLSV
;
A
#
# COMPACT_ATOMS: atom_id res chain seq x y z
N MET A 1 -5.15 -16.54 1.35
CA MET A 1 -6.52 -16.56 0.81
C MET A 1 -6.51 -15.94 -0.57
N ARG A 2 -7.14 -16.55 -1.52
CA ARG A 2 -7.19 -16.07 -2.88
C ARG A 2 -8.47 -15.28 -3.13
N GLU A 3 -8.35 -14.13 -3.79
CA GLU A 3 -9.47 -13.22 -4.04
C GLU A 3 -9.38 -12.66 -5.46
N VAL A 4 -10.50 -12.53 -6.14
CA VAL A 4 -10.58 -11.84 -7.44
C VAL A 4 -11.19 -10.47 -7.19
N ILE A 5 -10.49 -9.43 -7.62
CA ILE A 5 -10.94 -8.05 -7.44
C ILE A 5 -11.23 -7.38 -8.80
N GLU A 6 -12.18 -6.45 -8.79
CA GLU A 6 -12.37 -5.52 -9.89
C GLU A 6 -11.34 -4.39 -9.78
N SER A 7 -11.07 -3.69 -10.87
CA SER A 7 -10.18 -2.54 -10.85
C SER A 7 -10.75 -1.42 -9.98
N PHE A 8 -9.88 -0.71 -9.29
CA PHE A 8 -10.26 0.48 -8.54
C PHE A 8 -9.10 1.48 -8.48
N GLU A 9 -9.38 2.68 -7.99
CA GLU A 9 -8.40 3.74 -7.88
C GLU A 9 -8.21 4.17 -6.44
N VAL A 10 -7.00 4.58 -6.10
CA VAL A 10 -6.63 5.18 -4.82
C VAL A 10 -6.02 6.55 -5.10
N VAL A 11 -6.52 7.57 -4.45
CA VAL A 11 -5.99 8.94 -4.53
C VAL A 11 -5.16 9.20 -3.28
N GLY A 12 -3.92 9.61 -3.45
CA GLY A 12 -3.06 9.81 -2.30
C GLY A 12 -1.74 10.51 -2.59
N LEU A 13 -0.92 10.60 -1.55
CA LEU A 13 0.42 11.20 -1.61
C LEU A 13 1.44 10.14 -2.04
N PRO A 14 2.25 10.44 -3.08
CA PRO A 14 3.31 9.53 -3.53
C PRO A 14 4.61 9.72 -2.75
N LEU A 15 5.35 8.62 -2.60
CA LEU A 15 6.70 8.61 -2.07
C LEU A 15 7.52 7.60 -2.87
N ARG A 16 8.66 8.03 -3.42
CA ARG A 16 9.62 7.10 -4.02
C ARG A 16 10.60 6.64 -2.96
N THR A 17 10.68 5.33 -2.71
CA THR A 17 11.52 4.76 -1.67
C THR A 17 11.94 3.34 -2.01
N SER A 18 12.59 2.66 -1.06
CA SER A 18 12.97 1.25 -1.16
C SER A 18 12.86 0.60 0.21
N ASN A 19 12.89 -0.71 0.28
CA ASN A 19 12.86 -1.39 1.57
C ASN A 19 14.10 -1.09 2.43
N ARG A 20 15.23 -0.77 1.81
CA ARG A 20 16.43 -0.32 2.52
C ARG A 20 16.17 0.96 3.32
N GLU A 21 15.35 1.87 2.79
CA GLU A 21 15.08 3.16 3.41
C GLU A 21 13.75 3.24 4.15
N ALA A 22 12.92 2.19 4.04
CA ALA A 22 11.53 2.19 4.49
C ALA A 22 11.36 2.57 5.95
N ALA A 23 12.22 2.08 6.84
CA ALA A 23 12.13 2.38 8.27
C ALA A 23 12.28 3.88 8.57
N ARG A 24 12.98 4.62 7.71
CA ARG A 24 13.18 6.07 7.83
C ARG A 24 12.08 6.86 7.11
N THR A 25 11.69 6.41 5.91
CA THR A 25 10.86 7.22 5.00
C THR A 25 9.37 6.96 5.15
N ILE A 26 8.96 5.72 5.40
CA ILE A 26 7.53 5.36 5.42
C ILE A 26 6.80 5.94 6.64
N PRO A 27 7.32 5.90 7.88
CA PRO A 27 6.62 6.53 8.99
C PRO A 27 6.36 8.02 8.79
N ALA A 28 7.35 8.76 8.28
CA ALA A 28 7.19 10.19 7.98
C ALA A 28 6.15 10.42 6.89
N HIS A 29 6.04 9.52 5.92
CA HIS A 29 5.05 9.62 4.86
C HIS A 29 3.62 9.38 5.37
N TRP A 30 3.44 8.44 6.30
CA TRP A 30 2.16 8.24 6.98
C TRP A 30 1.73 9.50 7.75
N GLU A 31 2.68 10.17 8.43
CA GLU A 31 2.41 11.43 9.12
C GLU A 31 1.98 12.52 8.14
N ALA A 32 2.65 12.62 7.00
CA ALA A 32 2.29 13.59 5.96
C ALA A 32 0.89 13.33 5.39
N ALA A 33 0.54 12.07 5.16
CA ALA A 33 -0.79 11.69 4.69
C ALA A 33 -1.87 12.01 5.72
N ALA A 34 -1.59 11.78 7.00
CA ALA A 34 -2.52 12.13 8.10
C ALA A 34 -2.72 13.64 8.18
N ALA A 35 -1.65 14.42 8.06
CA ALA A 35 -1.72 15.88 8.05
C ALA A 35 -2.52 16.42 6.87
N ALA A 36 -2.54 15.68 5.76
CA ALA A 36 -3.31 16.03 4.56
C ALA A 36 -4.78 15.57 4.64
N GLY A 37 -5.19 14.91 5.72
CA GLY A 37 -6.56 14.40 5.89
C GLY A 37 -6.87 13.15 5.05
N LEU A 38 -5.85 12.46 4.56
CA LEU A 38 -6.00 11.28 3.70
C LEU A 38 -6.15 9.99 4.48
N VAL A 39 -5.69 9.96 5.72
CA VAL A 39 -5.79 8.80 6.62
C VAL A 39 -6.21 9.26 8.02
N GLY A 40 -6.62 8.32 8.86
CA GLY A 40 -7.05 8.65 10.22
C GLY A 40 -8.47 9.20 10.32
N VAL A 41 -9.26 9.15 9.23
CA VAL A 41 -10.65 9.58 9.25
C VAL A 41 -11.51 8.44 9.83
N PRO A 42 -12.23 8.68 10.94
CA PRO A 42 -13.02 7.64 11.58
C PRO A 42 -14.03 6.99 10.62
N GLY A 43 -14.13 5.67 10.68
CA GLY A 43 -15.09 4.90 9.87
C GLY A 43 -14.69 4.70 8.42
N THR A 44 -13.51 5.16 8.00
CA THR A 44 -13.03 4.99 6.63
C THR A 44 -11.81 4.06 6.57
N GLU A 45 -11.63 3.42 5.41
CA GLU A 45 -10.44 2.63 5.14
C GLU A 45 -9.31 3.52 4.61
N ALA A 46 -8.06 3.22 5.00
CA ALA A 46 -6.88 3.83 4.42
C ALA A 46 -6.15 2.80 3.56
N TYR A 47 -5.56 3.27 2.46
CA TYR A 47 -4.83 2.42 1.53
C TYR A 47 -3.39 2.85 1.42
N ALA A 48 -2.49 1.88 1.37
CA ALA A 48 -1.09 2.06 1.01
C ALA A 48 -0.82 1.21 -0.23
N VAL A 49 -0.57 1.86 -1.36
CA VAL A 49 -0.39 1.20 -2.65
C VAL A 49 1.09 1.23 -3.04
N TYR A 50 1.63 0.06 -3.32
CA TYR A 50 3.00 -0.12 -3.80
C TYR A 50 2.95 -0.38 -5.30
N THR A 51 3.58 0.48 -6.08
CA THR A 51 3.56 0.42 -7.56
C THR A 51 4.86 0.97 -8.15
N ASP A 52 4.96 1.00 -9.46
CA ASP A 52 6.15 1.49 -10.17
C ASP A 52 7.44 0.85 -9.66
N TYR A 53 7.41 -0.45 -9.48
CA TYR A 53 8.58 -1.20 -9.04
C TYR A 53 9.69 -1.13 -10.07
N GLU A 54 10.88 -0.84 -9.59
CA GLU A 54 12.10 -0.97 -10.39
C GLU A 54 12.32 -2.44 -10.77
N THR A 55 12.55 -2.73 -12.02
CA THR A 55 12.66 -4.11 -12.52
C THR A 55 14.02 -4.38 -13.15
N PRO A 56 14.62 -5.56 -12.94
CA PRO A 56 14.12 -6.65 -12.06
C PRO A 56 14.10 -6.22 -10.61
N PHE A 57 13.11 -6.70 -9.85
CA PHE A 57 12.89 -6.25 -8.47
C PHE A 57 13.77 -7.02 -7.47
N ASP A 58 14.63 -6.29 -6.80
CA ASP A 58 15.40 -6.76 -5.64
C ASP A 58 14.72 -6.25 -4.37
N VAL A 59 14.39 -7.17 -3.46
CA VAL A 59 13.58 -6.86 -2.26
C VAL A 59 14.23 -5.78 -1.39
N VAL A 60 15.56 -5.72 -1.34
CA VAL A 60 16.27 -4.79 -0.45
C VAL A 60 16.45 -3.42 -1.11
N SER A 61 16.98 -3.41 -2.35
CA SER A 61 17.54 -2.20 -2.96
C SER A 61 16.66 -1.54 -4.01
N SER A 62 15.75 -2.30 -4.65
CA SER A 62 14.94 -1.75 -5.73
C SER A 62 13.93 -0.73 -5.25
N ALA A 63 13.79 0.36 -6.00
CA ALA A 63 12.84 1.41 -5.70
C ALA A 63 11.41 1.03 -6.11
N TYR A 64 10.46 1.61 -5.40
CA TYR A 64 9.04 1.55 -5.72
C TYR A 64 8.37 2.86 -5.30
N THR A 65 7.16 3.09 -5.79
CA THR A 65 6.36 4.23 -5.37
C THR A 65 5.30 3.74 -4.37
N LEU A 66 5.25 4.40 -3.21
CA LEU A 66 4.24 4.17 -2.19
C LEU A 66 3.24 5.33 -2.23
N ILE A 67 1.97 5.02 -2.43
CA ILE A 67 0.89 6.01 -2.46
C ILE A 67 -0.02 5.73 -1.27
N ILE A 68 -0.12 6.68 -0.35
CA ILE A 68 -0.98 6.56 0.84
C ILE A 68 -2.17 7.49 0.68
N GLY A 69 -3.37 6.93 0.76
CA GLY A 69 -4.59 7.71 0.58
C GLY A 69 -5.87 6.93 0.74
N GLN A 70 -6.88 7.33 -0.03
CA GLN A 70 -8.24 6.80 0.05
C GLN A 70 -8.69 6.25 -1.29
N ARG A 71 -9.52 5.22 -1.24
CA ARG A 71 -10.18 4.69 -2.42
C ARG A 71 -11.19 5.69 -2.94
N GLY A 72 -11.16 5.96 -4.24
CA GLY A 72 -12.07 6.87 -4.91
C GLY A 72 -11.43 7.51 -6.12
N ALA A 73 -12.23 8.18 -6.94
CA ALA A 73 -11.78 8.70 -8.22
C ALA A 73 -11.15 10.08 -8.12
N VAL A 74 -11.65 10.97 -7.26
CA VAL A 74 -11.14 12.35 -7.13
C VAL A 74 -11.42 12.85 -5.72
N ILE A 75 -10.39 13.42 -5.09
CA ILE A 75 -10.54 14.23 -3.88
C ILE A 75 -10.28 15.67 -4.31
N ASP A 76 -11.30 16.51 -4.28
CA ASP A 76 -11.13 17.94 -4.49
C ASP A 76 -10.66 18.56 -3.17
N SER A 77 -9.35 18.51 -2.95
CA SER A 77 -8.71 19.02 -1.74
C SER A 77 -7.99 20.34 -1.96
N GLY A 78 -7.99 20.85 -3.21
CA GLY A 78 -7.17 21.99 -3.57
C GLY A 78 -5.67 21.69 -3.61
N ARG A 79 -5.28 20.42 -3.50
CA ARG A 79 -3.89 20.00 -3.55
C ARG A 79 -3.54 19.46 -4.92
N ASP A 80 -2.37 19.84 -5.43
CA ASP A 80 -1.83 19.39 -6.71
C ASP A 80 -0.74 18.34 -6.57
N ASP A 81 -0.40 17.96 -5.33
CA ASP A 81 0.61 16.94 -5.03
C ASP A 81 0.03 15.51 -4.88
N LEU A 82 -1.29 15.37 -5.05
CA LEU A 82 -1.93 14.06 -5.01
C LEU A 82 -1.87 13.38 -6.39
N VAL A 83 -1.74 12.07 -6.36
CA VAL A 83 -1.76 11.24 -7.57
C VAL A 83 -2.83 10.17 -7.47
N VAL A 84 -3.19 9.60 -8.61
CA VAL A 84 -4.14 8.48 -8.69
C VAL A 84 -3.37 7.22 -9.01
N ALA A 85 -3.50 6.21 -8.14
CA ALA A 85 -2.99 4.88 -8.41
C ALA A 85 -4.15 3.99 -8.87
N ARG A 86 -3.96 3.29 -9.98
CA ARG A 86 -4.94 2.33 -10.46
C ARG A 86 -4.51 0.92 -10.11
N ILE A 87 -5.36 0.21 -9.41
CA ILE A 87 -5.17 -1.22 -9.12
C ILE A 87 -5.98 -1.99 -10.17
N PRO A 88 -5.32 -2.80 -11.01
CA PRO A 88 -6.03 -3.51 -12.08
C PRO A 88 -6.88 -4.65 -11.52
N ALA A 89 -7.94 -4.99 -12.24
CA ALA A 89 -8.71 -6.20 -11.98
C ALA A 89 -7.78 -7.40 -12.06
N SER A 90 -7.77 -8.23 -11.02
CA SER A 90 -6.79 -9.30 -10.89
C SER A 90 -7.18 -10.32 -9.85
N ALA A 91 -6.56 -11.49 -9.93
CA ALA A 91 -6.59 -12.48 -8.86
C ALA A 91 -5.45 -12.16 -7.87
N ARG A 92 -5.76 -12.15 -6.60
CA ARG A 92 -4.86 -11.73 -5.53
C ARG A 92 -4.71 -12.79 -4.46
N ASP A 93 -3.51 -12.86 -3.88
CA ASP A 93 -3.32 -13.53 -2.61
C ASP A 93 -3.44 -12.49 -1.49
N VAL A 94 -4.25 -12.78 -0.49
CA VAL A 94 -4.56 -11.85 0.59
C VAL A 94 -4.08 -12.44 1.92
N VAL A 95 -3.30 -11.65 2.65
CA VAL A 95 -2.87 -11.95 4.01
C VAL A 95 -3.57 -10.97 4.95
N VAL A 96 -4.29 -11.49 5.94
CA VAL A 96 -4.98 -10.66 6.93
C VAL A 96 -4.14 -10.60 8.20
N VAL A 97 -3.90 -9.37 8.66
CA VAL A 97 -3.18 -9.08 9.91
C VAL A 97 -4.17 -8.49 10.89
N SER A 98 -4.25 -9.03 12.10
CA SER A 98 -5.27 -8.65 13.07
C SER A 98 -5.03 -7.29 13.72
N ASP A 99 -3.83 -6.73 13.60
CA ASP A 99 -3.48 -5.42 14.15
C ASP A 99 -2.62 -4.63 13.16
N SER A 100 -2.56 -3.32 13.37
CA SER A 100 -1.85 -2.40 12.48
C SER A 100 -0.48 -1.98 13.02
N ARG A 101 0.08 -2.71 13.98
CA ARG A 101 1.43 -2.39 14.49
C ARG A 101 2.46 -2.58 13.38
N PRO A 102 3.43 -1.67 13.26
CA PRO A 102 4.46 -1.77 12.23
C PRO A 102 5.18 -3.12 12.22
N GLU A 103 5.46 -3.70 13.37
CA GLU A 103 6.12 -5.00 13.48
C GLU A 103 5.31 -6.12 12.84
N SER A 104 4.00 -6.11 13.05
CA SER A 104 3.08 -7.11 12.48
C SER A 104 3.02 -7.00 10.95
N ILE A 105 3.00 -5.79 10.43
CA ILE A 105 2.98 -5.53 8.98
C ILE A 105 4.30 -5.96 8.33
N VAL A 106 5.43 -5.60 8.93
CA VAL A 106 6.75 -5.99 8.43
C VAL A 106 6.91 -7.50 8.43
N GLU A 107 6.47 -8.19 9.48
CA GLU A 107 6.51 -9.64 9.56
C GLU A 107 5.66 -10.30 8.47
N ALA A 108 4.47 -9.76 8.21
CA ALA A 108 3.59 -10.27 7.15
C ALA A 108 4.23 -10.12 5.76
N TRP A 109 4.85 -8.98 5.48
CA TRP A 109 5.58 -8.77 4.23
C TRP A 109 6.78 -9.71 4.11
N ALA A 110 7.53 -9.92 5.18
CA ALA A 110 8.65 -10.86 5.17
C ALA A 110 8.18 -12.28 4.81
N GLY A 111 7.03 -12.69 5.32
CA GLY A 111 6.42 -13.95 4.97
C GLY A 111 6.03 -14.05 3.50
N ILE A 112 5.50 -12.98 2.92
CA ILE A 112 5.16 -12.91 1.49
C ILE A 112 6.43 -13.02 0.64
N TRP A 113 7.47 -12.28 0.98
CA TRP A 113 8.73 -12.31 0.21
C TRP A 113 9.43 -13.67 0.28
N ALA A 114 9.26 -14.41 1.36
CA ALA A 114 9.83 -15.73 1.51
C ALA A 114 9.11 -16.81 0.68
N ARG A 115 7.88 -16.54 0.23
CA ARG A 115 7.08 -17.48 -0.55
C ARG A 115 7.50 -17.43 -2.02
N GLN A 116 7.89 -18.59 -2.55
CA GLN A 116 8.28 -18.76 -3.95
C GLN A 116 7.12 -19.22 -4.84
N ASP A 117 5.99 -19.58 -4.23
CA ASP A 117 4.80 -20.07 -4.92
C ASP A 117 3.83 -18.95 -5.35
N LEU A 118 4.08 -17.71 -4.95
CA LEU A 118 3.23 -16.58 -5.30
C LEU A 118 3.58 -16.04 -6.69
N PRO A 119 2.60 -15.97 -7.59
CA PRO A 119 2.81 -15.41 -8.92
C PRO A 119 2.79 -13.88 -8.88
N ARG A 120 3.85 -13.28 -8.36
CA ARG A 120 3.99 -11.83 -8.22
C ARG A 120 4.35 -11.17 -9.56
N ASP A 121 3.56 -10.21 -10.01
CA ASP A 121 3.81 -9.46 -11.23
C ASP A 121 4.42 -8.07 -10.99
N TYR A 122 4.48 -7.63 -9.73
CA TYR A 122 5.06 -6.36 -9.31
C TYR A 122 4.45 -5.13 -10.01
N ARG A 123 3.16 -5.17 -10.32
CA ARG A 123 2.47 -4.02 -10.91
C ARG A 123 1.84 -3.13 -9.85
N ALA A 124 1.05 -3.72 -8.97
CA ALA A 124 0.44 -2.97 -7.87
C ALA A 124 0.07 -3.93 -6.74
N ASP A 125 0.63 -3.70 -5.58
CA ASP A 125 0.26 -4.39 -4.35
C ASP A 125 -0.30 -3.36 -3.38
N TYR A 126 -1.13 -3.76 -2.43
CA TYR A 126 -1.66 -2.79 -1.49
C TYR A 126 -1.93 -3.38 -0.10
N GLU A 127 -1.91 -2.48 0.88
CA GLU A 127 -2.42 -2.70 2.22
C GLU A 127 -3.70 -1.90 2.36
N CYS A 128 -4.73 -2.53 2.93
CA CYS A 128 -5.98 -1.86 3.27
C CYS A 128 -6.14 -1.88 4.79
N TYR A 129 -6.17 -0.71 5.39
CA TYR A 129 -6.29 -0.53 6.84
C TYR A 129 -7.75 -0.28 7.18
N ALA A 130 -8.39 -1.26 7.79
CA ALA A 130 -9.80 -1.20 8.15
C ALA A 130 -10.03 -0.40 9.44
N PRO A 131 -11.24 0.17 9.62
CA PRO A 131 -11.58 0.90 10.84
C PRO A 131 -11.50 0.06 12.12
N ASP A 132 -11.60 -1.27 12.03
CA ASP A 132 -11.51 -2.17 13.18
C ASP A 132 -10.06 -2.46 13.61
N GLY A 133 -9.07 -1.89 12.93
CA GLY A 133 -7.66 -2.08 13.22
C GLY A 133 -7.00 -3.24 12.50
N SER A 134 -7.75 -4.03 11.74
CA SER A 134 -7.16 -5.08 10.92
C SER A 134 -6.57 -4.52 9.63
N VAL A 135 -5.62 -5.25 9.05
CA VAL A 135 -4.95 -4.87 7.80
C VAL A 135 -4.96 -6.04 6.84
N ARG A 136 -5.24 -5.77 5.59
CA ARG A 136 -5.19 -6.77 4.51
C ARG A 136 -4.07 -6.42 3.55
N LEU A 137 -3.11 -7.34 3.38
CA LEU A 137 -2.07 -7.22 2.36
C LEU A 137 -2.54 -8.01 1.14
N SER A 138 -2.57 -7.35 -0.01
CA SER A 138 -3.04 -7.92 -1.27
C SER A 138 -1.93 -7.85 -2.32
N VAL A 139 -1.51 -9.00 -2.80
CA VAL A 139 -0.42 -9.13 -3.76
C VAL A 139 -0.82 -9.92 -5.01
#